data_81e14d34d41f87b0a253daff50a47b8b
#
_entry.id   81e14d34d41f87b0a253daff50a47b8b
#
_cell.length_a   1.000
_cell.length_b   1.000
_cell.length_c   1.000
_cell.angle_alpha   90.00
_cell.angle_beta   90.00
_cell.angle_gamma   90.00
#
_symmetry.space_group_name_H-M   'P 1'
#
loop_
_entity.id
_entity.type
_entity.pdbx_description
1 polymer ?
#
loop_
_entity_poly.entity_id
_entity_poly.type
_entity_poly.pdbx_seq_one_letter_code
_entity_poly.pdbx_strand_id
1 'polypeptide(L)'
;MNILETRGLSHDFKGLKVISNVDLRIIEGERHAIIGHNGAGKTTLFNLITGSIIPGGGKIFFKGRDVTSARPYKLTRMGMGRSFQITRTFSRLTAFENVRMGILSKKGIRFSLFCKVDRMKAVTEETECVLQSINLYEERNVPAGELSYGKHRSLEVGMAVATDPDLVMLDEPTAGMSREETRHTVALIRKLTEGRTMVIIEHDMDVVFSLADRVTVLHHGEILATGTPGEIRENPAVKDAYLGKAEE
;
A
#
# COMPACT_ATOMS: atom_id res chain seq x y z
N MET A 1 14.70 -13.30 -1.84
CA MET A 1 15.55 -12.08 -1.93
C MET A 1 14.84 -10.94 -1.22
N ASN A 2 15.56 -9.97 -0.59
CA ASN A 2 14.86 -8.79 -0.06
C ASN A 2 14.42 -7.92 -1.23
N ILE A 3 13.11 -7.70 -1.39
CA ILE A 3 12.56 -6.78 -2.39
C ILE A 3 12.65 -5.34 -1.92
N LEU A 4 12.44 -5.12 -0.61
CA LEU A 4 12.54 -3.82 0.05
C LEU A 4 13.41 -3.95 1.30
N GLU A 5 14.30 -2.99 1.50
CA GLU A 5 15.14 -2.92 2.70
C GLU A 5 15.34 -1.45 3.11
N THR A 6 15.23 -1.16 4.40
CA THR A 6 15.67 0.11 4.97
C THR A 6 16.85 -0.13 5.89
N ARG A 7 17.80 0.80 5.95
CA ARG A 7 18.99 0.74 6.81
C ARG A 7 19.16 2.05 7.54
N GLY A 8 19.00 2.02 8.85
CA GLY A 8 19.14 3.16 9.74
C GLY A 8 18.18 4.30 9.39
N LEU A 9 17.00 3.98 8.83
CA LEU A 9 16.08 5.00 8.31
C LEU A 9 15.60 5.91 9.43
N SER A 10 15.76 7.22 9.24
CA SER A 10 15.43 8.21 10.26
C SER A 10 14.82 9.46 9.62
N HIS A 11 13.86 10.05 10.30
CA HIS A 11 13.23 11.30 9.89
C HIS A 11 12.68 12.07 11.06
N ASP A 12 12.84 13.40 11.02
CA ASP A 12 12.26 14.33 11.97
C ASP A 12 11.43 15.40 11.27
N PHE A 13 10.42 15.91 11.97
CA PHE A 13 9.69 17.09 11.56
C PHE A 13 10.01 18.24 12.52
N LYS A 14 10.82 19.20 12.07
CA LYS A 14 11.19 20.40 12.86
C LYS A 14 11.74 20.04 14.27
N GLY A 15 12.60 19.01 14.33
CA GLY A 15 13.22 18.56 15.58
C GLY A 15 12.43 17.50 16.37
N LEU A 16 11.18 17.19 15.96
CA LEU A 16 10.43 16.07 16.53
C LEU A 16 10.78 14.79 15.76
N LYS A 17 11.52 13.88 16.40
CA LYS A 17 11.87 12.58 15.86
C LYS A 17 10.61 11.72 15.68
N VAL A 18 10.31 11.32 14.46
CA VAL A 18 9.12 10.49 14.15
C VAL A 18 9.52 9.11 13.69
N ILE A 19 10.66 8.97 13.02
CA ILE A 19 11.28 7.68 12.66
C ILE A 19 12.73 7.70 13.11
N SER A 20 13.15 6.65 13.80
CA SER A 20 14.46 6.54 14.43
C SER A 20 15.09 5.17 14.13
N ASN A 21 16.15 5.17 13.35
CA ASN A 21 16.99 4.00 13.09
C ASN A 21 16.21 2.73 12.68
N VAL A 22 15.27 2.86 11.74
CA VAL A 22 14.41 1.75 11.32
C VAL A 22 15.11 0.88 10.27
N ASP A 23 15.36 -0.38 10.62
CA ASP A 23 15.89 -1.43 9.76
C ASP A 23 14.78 -2.44 9.42
N LEU A 24 14.12 -2.24 8.30
CA LEU A 24 13.03 -3.09 7.82
C LEU A 24 13.50 -3.94 6.64
N ARG A 25 13.08 -5.20 6.59
CA ARG A 25 13.36 -6.11 5.47
C ARG A 25 12.09 -6.82 5.06
N ILE A 26 11.73 -6.71 3.78
CA ILE A 26 10.59 -7.38 3.16
C ILE A 26 11.12 -8.38 2.15
N ILE A 27 10.72 -9.63 2.27
CA ILE A 27 11.11 -10.71 1.37
C ILE A 27 10.18 -10.73 0.16
N GLU A 28 10.72 -11.04 -1.01
CA GLU A 28 9.94 -11.19 -2.23
C GLU A 28 8.89 -12.31 -2.06
N GLY A 29 7.64 -12.03 -2.45
CA GLY A 29 6.50 -12.93 -2.28
C GLY A 29 5.83 -12.88 -0.91
N GLU A 30 6.41 -12.14 0.06
CA GLU A 30 5.89 -12.01 1.43
C GLU A 30 4.75 -10.99 1.49
N ARG A 31 3.72 -11.29 2.28
CA ARG A 31 2.70 -10.32 2.70
C ARG A 31 3.05 -9.81 4.09
N HIS A 32 3.53 -8.59 4.17
CA HIS A 32 4.05 -7.99 5.39
C HIS A 32 3.10 -6.92 5.93
N ALA A 33 2.71 -7.02 7.19
CA ALA A 33 1.96 -5.96 7.86
C ALA A 33 2.87 -5.08 8.73
N ILE A 34 2.62 -3.78 8.73
CA ILE A 34 3.22 -2.83 9.67
C ILE A 34 2.10 -2.33 10.57
N ILE A 35 2.21 -2.62 11.88
CA ILE A 35 1.24 -2.21 12.88
C ILE A 35 1.88 -1.30 13.91
N GLY A 36 1.06 -0.64 14.72
CA GLY A 36 1.49 0.25 15.80
C GLY A 36 0.37 1.19 16.20
N HIS A 37 0.49 1.83 17.36
CA HIS A 37 -0.47 2.83 17.83
C HIS A 37 -0.55 4.05 16.90
N ASN A 38 -1.59 4.86 17.10
CA ASN A 38 -1.67 6.17 16.46
C ASN A 38 -0.48 7.01 16.90
N GLY A 39 0.20 7.66 15.94
CA GLY A 39 1.42 8.40 16.22
C GLY A 39 2.71 7.55 16.28
N ALA A 40 2.66 6.23 16.11
CA ALA A 40 3.87 5.38 16.10
C ALA A 40 4.82 5.64 14.92
N GLY A 41 4.39 6.40 13.89
CA GLY A 41 5.20 6.72 12.72
C GLY A 41 4.87 5.90 11.47
N LYS A 42 3.84 5.04 11.49
CA LYS A 42 3.48 4.15 10.37
C LYS A 42 3.33 4.87 9.03
N THR A 43 2.47 5.89 8.99
CA THR A 43 2.23 6.68 7.77
C THR A 43 3.49 7.43 7.32
N THR A 44 4.32 7.88 8.28
CA THR A 44 5.61 8.51 7.95
C THR A 44 6.55 7.50 7.33
N LEU A 45 6.70 6.30 7.90
CA LEU A 45 7.52 5.22 7.35
C LEU A 45 7.04 4.85 5.94
N PHE A 46 5.74 4.72 5.74
CA PHE A 46 5.15 4.45 4.44
C PHE A 46 5.47 5.56 3.42
N ASN A 47 5.37 6.82 3.82
CA ASN A 47 5.67 7.97 2.97
C ASN A 47 7.15 8.07 2.62
N LEU A 48 8.05 7.69 3.54
CA LEU A 48 9.49 7.58 3.29
C LEU A 48 9.79 6.48 2.26
N ILE A 49 9.27 5.26 2.48
CA ILE A 49 9.47 4.12 1.58
C ILE A 49 8.95 4.41 0.18
N THR A 50 7.81 5.07 0.07
CA THR A 50 7.16 5.38 -1.21
C THR A 50 7.67 6.68 -1.87
N GLY A 51 8.70 7.31 -1.29
CA GLY A 51 9.36 8.50 -1.85
C GLY A 51 8.53 9.78 -1.82
N SER A 52 7.44 9.80 -1.02
CA SER A 52 6.60 11.00 -0.81
C SER A 52 7.27 11.99 0.14
N ILE A 53 8.12 11.49 1.04
CA ILE A 53 8.98 12.25 1.95
C ILE A 53 10.41 11.75 1.74
N ILE A 54 11.36 12.67 1.75
CA ILE A 54 12.79 12.33 1.69
C ILE A 54 13.26 12.07 3.11
N PRO A 55 13.95 10.95 3.41
CA PRO A 55 14.45 10.67 4.75
C PRO A 55 15.49 11.69 5.20
N GLY A 56 15.55 11.97 6.50
CA GLY A 56 16.59 12.80 7.12
C GLY A 56 17.90 12.04 7.29
N GLY A 57 17.85 10.70 7.36
CA GLY A 57 19.01 9.82 7.48
C GLY A 57 18.70 8.39 7.09
N GLY A 58 19.75 7.58 6.93
CA GLY A 58 19.61 6.19 6.51
C GLY A 58 19.44 6.01 5.00
N LYS A 59 19.11 4.77 4.61
CA LYS A 59 18.96 4.39 3.20
C LYS A 59 17.76 3.48 2.97
N ILE A 60 17.20 3.56 1.76
CA ILE A 60 16.12 2.70 1.28
C ILE A 60 16.59 2.00 0.02
N PHE A 61 16.44 0.68 -0.02
CA PHE A 61 16.77 -0.15 -1.17
C PHE A 61 15.51 -0.85 -1.68
N PHE A 62 15.29 -0.78 -2.98
CA PHE A 62 14.24 -1.52 -3.66
C PHE A 62 14.86 -2.37 -4.77
N LYS A 63 14.63 -3.70 -4.72
CA LYS A 63 15.28 -4.67 -5.61
C LYS A 63 16.81 -4.49 -5.66
N GLY A 64 17.42 -4.29 -4.47
CA GLY A 64 18.86 -4.09 -4.32
C GLY A 64 19.43 -2.74 -4.79
N ARG A 65 18.59 -1.85 -5.32
CA ARG A 65 18.99 -0.52 -5.80
C ARG A 65 18.72 0.54 -4.73
N ASP A 66 19.64 1.43 -4.49
CA ASP A 66 19.44 2.59 -3.62
C ASP A 66 18.38 3.54 -4.25
N VAL A 67 17.29 3.73 -3.54
CA VAL A 67 16.15 4.54 -3.96
C VAL A 67 15.83 5.65 -2.94
N THR A 68 16.74 5.95 -2.04
CA THR A 68 16.57 6.84 -0.90
C THR A 68 16.00 8.22 -1.29
N SER A 69 16.43 8.78 -2.41
CA SER A 69 15.94 10.07 -2.93
C SER A 69 15.04 9.92 -4.17
N ALA A 70 14.58 8.70 -4.45
CA ALA A 70 13.73 8.46 -5.61
C ALA A 70 12.34 9.06 -5.40
N ARG A 71 11.84 9.76 -6.42
CA ARG A 71 10.46 10.28 -6.41
C ARG A 71 9.44 9.16 -6.67
N PRO A 72 8.18 9.27 -6.19
CA PRO A 72 7.15 8.23 -6.31
C PRO A 72 6.98 7.67 -7.73
N TYR A 73 6.98 8.55 -8.75
CA TYR A 73 6.82 8.11 -10.15
C TYR A 73 7.96 7.21 -10.65
N LYS A 74 9.18 7.35 -10.09
CA LYS A 74 10.31 6.46 -10.41
C LYS A 74 10.12 5.08 -9.76
N LEU A 75 9.67 5.06 -8.49
CA LEU A 75 9.38 3.83 -7.76
C LEU A 75 8.26 3.04 -8.44
N THR A 76 7.19 3.72 -8.89
CA THR A 76 6.12 3.07 -9.65
C THR A 76 6.64 2.40 -10.93
N ARG A 77 7.54 3.06 -11.66
CA ARG A 77 8.17 2.48 -12.87
C ARG A 77 9.12 1.32 -12.57
N MET A 78 9.64 1.25 -11.35
CA MET A 78 10.48 0.14 -10.89
C MET A 78 9.64 -1.05 -10.40
N GLY A 79 8.31 -0.92 -10.36
CA GLY A 79 7.39 -1.97 -9.94
C GLY A 79 6.86 -1.83 -8.52
N MET A 80 6.87 -0.63 -7.91
CA MET A 80 6.22 -0.36 -6.64
C MET A 80 4.85 0.26 -6.87
N GLY A 81 3.77 -0.50 -6.66
CA GLY A 81 2.39 0.00 -6.65
C GLY A 81 2.02 0.56 -5.28
N ARG A 82 1.29 1.66 -5.23
CA ARG A 82 0.85 2.29 -3.99
C ARG A 82 -0.64 2.61 -4.05
N SER A 83 -1.41 2.19 -3.01
CA SER A 83 -2.69 2.82 -2.71
C SER A 83 -2.45 4.10 -1.88
N PHE A 84 -3.37 5.05 -1.96
CA PHE A 84 -3.25 6.32 -1.24
C PHE A 84 -4.25 6.38 -0.09
N GLN A 85 -3.80 6.80 1.10
CA GLN A 85 -4.62 7.01 2.30
C GLN A 85 -5.68 8.12 2.10
N ILE A 86 -5.40 9.09 1.23
CA ILE A 86 -6.35 10.12 0.82
C ILE A 86 -6.74 9.82 -0.63
N THR A 87 -8.02 9.65 -0.85
CA THR A 87 -8.71 9.45 -2.13
C THR A 87 -8.04 10.25 -3.27
N ARG A 88 -7.06 9.65 -3.93
CA ARG A 88 -6.43 10.25 -5.11
C ARG A 88 -6.92 9.59 -6.39
N THR A 89 -8.16 9.09 -6.36
CA THR A 89 -8.87 8.82 -7.60
C THR A 89 -9.21 10.16 -8.26
N PHE A 90 -9.20 10.17 -9.55
CA PHE A 90 -9.70 11.32 -10.29
C PHE A 90 -11.23 11.29 -10.24
N SER A 91 -11.80 11.97 -9.27
CA SER A 91 -13.24 11.91 -8.93
C SER A 91 -14.18 12.19 -10.09
N ARG A 92 -13.74 13.03 -11.05
CA ARG A 92 -14.49 13.36 -12.28
C ARG A 92 -14.33 12.33 -13.40
N LEU A 93 -13.34 11.47 -13.32
CA LEU A 93 -13.12 10.38 -14.26
C LEU A 93 -13.92 9.16 -13.82
N THR A 94 -14.35 8.36 -14.79
CA THR A 94 -15.04 7.10 -14.53
C THR A 94 -14.12 6.07 -13.87
N ALA A 95 -14.71 5.02 -13.29
CA ALA A 95 -13.92 3.89 -12.75
C ALA A 95 -13.01 3.29 -13.83
N PHE A 96 -13.50 3.16 -15.05
CA PHE A 96 -12.74 2.69 -16.21
C PHE A 96 -11.53 3.58 -16.50
N GLU A 97 -11.73 4.88 -16.57
CA GLU A 97 -10.65 5.83 -16.86
C GLU A 97 -9.59 5.85 -15.78
N ASN A 98 -9.97 5.74 -14.50
CA ASN A 98 -9.05 5.65 -13.38
C ASN A 98 -8.13 4.42 -13.49
N VAL A 99 -8.69 3.24 -13.71
CA VAL A 99 -7.91 2.00 -13.88
C VAL A 99 -7.05 2.07 -15.15
N ARG A 100 -7.61 2.56 -16.27
CA ARG A 100 -6.92 2.71 -17.55
C ARG A 100 -5.66 3.54 -17.44
N MET A 101 -5.65 4.59 -16.60
CA MET A 101 -4.44 5.40 -16.37
C MET A 101 -3.29 4.59 -15.79
N GLY A 102 -3.56 3.65 -14.87
CA GLY A 102 -2.56 2.73 -14.33
C GLY A 102 -1.95 1.86 -15.43
N ILE A 103 -2.78 1.28 -16.27
CA ILE A 103 -2.36 0.40 -17.38
C ILE A 103 -1.55 1.17 -18.43
N LEU A 104 -1.97 2.39 -18.79
CA LEU A 104 -1.21 3.25 -19.70
C LEU A 104 0.17 3.61 -19.13
N SER A 105 0.23 3.88 -17.82
CA SER A 105 1.49 4.13 -17.12
C SER A 105 2.44 2.94 -17.17
N LYS A 106 1.92 1.71 -16.93
CA LYS A 106 2.66 0.44 -17.06
C LYS A 106 3.24 0.27 -18.47
N LYS A 107 2.44 0.51 -19.50
CA LYS A 107 2.85 0.38 -20.91
C LYS A 107 3.77 1.52 -21.38
N GLY A 108 4.08 2.50 -20.52
CA GLY A 108 4.91 3.65 -20.86
C GLY A 108 4.24 4.58 -21.88
N ILE A 109 2.95 4.42 -22.12
CA ILE A 109 2.17 5.25 -23.06
C ILE A 109 1.90 6.58 -22.37
N ARG A 110 2.61 7.60 -22.86
CA ARG A 110 2.45 8.99 -22.46
C ARG A 110 1.87 9.76 -23.62
N PHE A 111 1.76 11.06 -23.50
CA PHE A 111 1.22 11.95 -24.51
C PHE A 111 1.55 11.51 -25.93
N SER A 112 0.62 10.86 -26.60
CA SER A 112 0.68 10.60 -28.03
C SER A 112 -0.41 11.42 -28.69
N LEU A 113 -0.04 12.50 -29.36
CA LEU A 113 -0.95 13.35 -30.11
C LEU A 113 -1.66 12.58 -31.25
N PHE A 114 -1.12 11.43 -31.65
CA PHE A 114 -1.61 10.63 -32.77
C PHE A 114 -2.29 9.33 -32.37
N CYS A 115 -2.28 8.95 -31.10
CA CYS A 115 -2.85 7.69 -30.64
C CYS A 115 -4.18 7.91 -29.94
N LYS A 116 -5.29 7.52 -30.56
CA LYS A 116 -6.59 7.48 -29.89
C LYS A 116 -6.59 6.30 -28.92
N VAL A 117 -6.36 6.59 -27.64
CA VAL A 117 -6.29 5.61 -26.54
C VAL A 117 -7.53 4.70 -26.55
N ASP A 118 -8.70 5.22 -26.93
CA ASP A 118 -9.95 4.47 -27.04
C ASP A 118 -9.94 3.38 -28.14
N ARG A 119 -8.98 3.40 -29.04
CA ARG A 119 -8.77 2.35 -30.08
C ARG A 119 -7.77 1.29 -29.67
N MET A 120 -7.17 1.41 -28.50
CA MET A 120 -6.19 0.43 -28.00
C MET A 120 -6.91 -0.74 -27.33
N LYS A 121 -7.35 -1.72 -28.17
CA LYS A 121 -8.11 -2.90 -27.74
C LYS A 121 -7.47 -3.60 -26.55
N ALA A 122 -6.16 -3.85 -26.57
CA ALA A 122 -5.43 -4.49 -25.46
C ALA A 122 -5.45 -3.69 -24.14
N VAL A 123 -5.49 -2.34 -24.19
CA VAL A 123 -5.62 -1.50 -23.00
C VAL A 123 -7.04 -1.59 -22.45
N THR A 124 -8.04 -1.59 -23.31
CA THR A 124 -9.44 -1.72 -22.94
C THR A 124 -9.70 -3.06 -22.26
N GLU A 125 -9.27 -4.17 -22.89
CA GLU A 125 -9.42 -5.53 -22.35
C GLU A 125 -8.72 -5.70 -20.98
N GLU A 126 -7.50 -5.19 -20.84
CA GLU A 126 -6.76 -5.24 -19.58
C GLU A 126 -7.46 -4.38 -18.49
N THR A 127 -8.01 -3.23 -18.87
CA THR A 127 -8.79 -2.37 -17.97
C THR A 127 -10.07 -3.07 -17.48
N GLU A 128 -10.81 -3.69 -18.39
CA GLU A 128 -12.02 -4.43 -18.07
C GLU A 128 -11.72 -5.64 -17.17
N CYS A 129 -10.61 -6.35 -17.43
CA CYS A 129 -10.14 -7.44 -16.59
C CYS A 129 -9.89 -7.01 -15.14
N VAL A 130 -9.22 -5.87 -14.95
CA VAL A 130 -9.01 -5.30 -13.61
C VAL A 130 -10.35 -4.93 -12.97
N LEU A 131 -11.25 -4.26 -13.70
CA LEU A 131 -12.57 -3.88 -13.19
C LEU A 131 -13.42 -5.08 -12.78
N GLN A 132 -13.37 -6.17 -13.55
CA GLN A 132 -14.01 -7.43 -13.20
C GLN A 132 -13.40 -8.02 -11.92
N SER A 133 -12.08 -7.99 -11.79
CA SER A 133 -11.39 -8.54 -10.63
C SER A 133 -11.72 -7.82 -9.31
N ILE A 134 -12.07 -6.53 -9.39
CA ILE A 134 -12.48 -5.69 -8.25
C ILE A 134 -14.01 -5.51 -8.13
N ASN A 135 -14.80 -6.27 -8.91
CA ASN A 135 -16.26 -6.22 -8.93
C ASN A 135 -16.85 -4.82 -9.25
N LEU A 136 -16.19 -4.06 -10.15
CA LEU A 136 -16.63 -2.74 -10.59
C LEU A 136 -16.92 -2.65 -12.10
N TYR A 137 -17.05 -3.79 -12.77
CA TYR A 137 -17.29 -3.79 -14.21
C TYR A 137 -18.63 -3.12 -14.58
N GLU A 138 -19.68 -3.33 -13.81
CA GLU A 138 -20.98 -2.72 -14.04
C GLU A 138 -20.96 -1.20 -13.81
N GLU A 139 -20.13 -0.73 -12.88
CA GLU A 139 -19.93 0.68 -12.59
C GLU A 139 -18.80 1.33 -13.39
N ARG A 140 -18.29 0.66 -14.42
CA ARG A 140 -17.14 1.15 -15.20
C ARG A 140 -17.30 2.56 -15.76
N ASN A 141 -18.55 2.98 -16.06
CA ASN A 141 -18.86 4.29 -16.60
C ASN A 141 -19.30 5.30 -15.52
N VAL A 142 -19.34 4.90 -14.24
CA VAL A 142 -19.71 5.78 -13.13
C VAL A 142 -18.48 6.62 -12.75
N PRO A 143 -18.60 7.93 -12.58
CA PRO A 143 -17.55 8.78 -12.03
C PRO A 143 -17.10 8.26 -10.67
N ALA A 144 -15.78 8.23 -10.43
CA ALA A 144 -15.23 7.68 -9.18
C ALA A 144 -15.79 8.38 -7.94
N GLY A 145 -16.06 9.68 -8.02
CA GLY A 145 -16.64 10.45 -6.91
C GLY A 145 -18.09 10.10 -6.56
N GLU A 146 -18.80 9.36 -7.42
CA GLU A 146 -20.18 8.91 -7.21
C GLU A 146 -20.28 7.47 -6.70
N LEU A 147 -19.14 6.76 -6.61
CA LEU A 147 -19.09 5.41 -6.07
C LEU A 147 -19.34 5.42 -4.56
N SER A 148 -20.01 4.38 -4.05
CA SER A 148 -20.09 4.16 -2.61
C SER A 148 -18.69 3.98 -2.00
N TYR A 149 -18.55 4.22 -0.69
CA TYR A 149 -17.25 4.17 -0.01
C TYR A 149 -16.51 2.84 -0.24
N GLY A 150 -17.18 1.70 -0.07
CA GLY A 150 -16.56 0.39 -0.30
C GLY A 150 -16.14 0.16 -1.76
N LYS A 151 -16.98 0.59 -2.74
CA LYS A 151 -16.65 0.54 -4.17
C LYS A 151 -15.46 1.45 -4.51
N HIS A 152 -15.42 2.61 -3.90
CA HIS A 152 -14.31 3.54 -4.07
C HIS A 152 -12.99 2.94 -3.58
N ARG A 153 -12.99 2.27 -2.41
CA ARG A 153 -11.82 1.55 -1.90
C ARG A 153 -11.42 0.38 -2.80
N SER A 154 -12.39 -0.38 -3.33
CA SER A 154 -12.10 -1.41 -4.34
C SER A 154 -11.40 -0.83 -5.57
N LEU A 155 -11.83 0.35 -6.03
CA LEU A 155 -11.20 1.06 -7.14
C LEU A 155 -9.74 1.45 -6.81
N GLU A 156 -9.46 1.96 -5.61
CA GLU A 156 -8.10 2.30 -5.17
C GLU A 156 -7.17 1.09 -5.17
N VAL A 157 -7.63 -0.05 -4.66
CA VAL A 157 -6.87 -1.31 -4.70
C VAL A 157 -6.65 -1.74 -6.15
N GLY A 158 -7.69 -1.67 -6.99
CA GLY A 158 -7.59 -1.97 -8.42
C GLY A 158 -6.56 -1.10 -9.15
N MET A 159 -6.54 0.20 -8.88
CA MET A 159 -5.55 1.11 -9.44
C MET A 159 -4.12 0.78 -9.00
N ALA A 160 -3.94 0.38 -7.74
CA ALA A 160 -2.62 -0.02 -7.23
C ALA A 160 -2.08 -1.26 -7.95
N VAL A 161 -2.94 -2.24 -8.26
CA VAL A 161 -2.54 -3.47 -8.97
C VAL A 161 -2.53 -3.33 -10.50
N ALA A 162 -3.25 -2.35 -11.06
CA ALA A 162 -3.32 -2.12 -12.52
C ALA A 162 -1.96 -1.83 -13.16
N THR A 163 -1.00 -1.33 -12.37
CA THR A 163 0.38 -1.12 -12.83
C THR A 163 1.20 -2.40 -12.87
N ASP A 164 0.61 -3.55 -12.47
CA ASP A 164 1.27 -4.85 -12.33
C ASP A 164 2.57 -4.78 -11.51
N PRO A 165 2.47 -4.34 -10.26
CA PRO A 165 3.65 -4.10 -9.44
C PRO A 165 4.24 -5.39 -8.87
N ASP A 166 5.56 -5.38 -8.62
CA ASP A 166 6.24 -6.44 -7.86
C ASP A 166 6.02 -6.31 -6.35
N LEU A 167 5.78 -5.08 -5.88
CA LEU A 167 5.47 -4.74 -4.50
C LEU A 167 4.22 -3.86 -4.45
N VAL A 168 3.17 -4.34 -3.79
CA VAL A 168 1.93 -3.59 -3.52
C VAL A 168 2.01 -2.97 -2.14
N MET A 169 1.85 -1.66 -2.04
CA MET A 169 1.84 -0.89 -0.80
C MET A 169 0.43 -0.40 -0.49
N LEU A 170 -0.19 -0.84 0.61
CA LEU A 170 -1.55 -0.48 1.04
C LEU A 170 -1.50 0.24 2.39
N ASP A 171 -2.17 1.40 2.48
CA ASP A 171 -2.23 2.21 3.71
C ASP A 171 -3.68 2.28 4.21
N GLU A 172 -3.97 1.54 5.28
CA GLU A 172 -5.27 1.40 5.93
C GLU A 172 -6.45 1.17 4.94
N PRO A 173 -6.35 0.12 4.08
CA PRO A 173 -7.34 -0.10 3.03
C PRO A 173 -8.75 -0.43 3.57
N THR A 174 -8.88 -0.81 4.85
CA THR A 174 -10.16 -1.15 5.47
C THR A 174 -10.68 -0.09 6.45
N ALA A 175 -9.98 1.05 6.58
CA ALA A 175 -10.37 2.11 7.51
C ALA A 175 -11.78 2.65 7.21
N GLY A 176 -12.61 2.78 8.24
CA GLY A 176 -13.95 3.34 8.14
C GLY A 176 -15.01 2.42 7.54
N MET A 177 -14.69 1.15 7.31
CA MET A 177 -15.61 0.15 6.76
C MET A 177 -16.41 -0.56 7.85
N SER A 178 -17.61 -1.00 7.51
CA SER A 178 -18.36 -1.99 8.30
C SER A 178 -17.63 -3.34 8.28
N ARG A 179 -17.97 -4.24 9.22
CA ARG A 179 -17.37 -5.59 9.26
C ARG A 179 -17.60 -6.40 7.98
N GLU A 180 -18.72 -6.19 7.31
CA GLU A 180 -19.03 -6.88 6.06
C GLU A 180 -18.18 -6.36 4.91
N GLU A 181 -18.08 -5.03 4.75
CA GLU A 181 -17.22 -4.39 3.76
C GLU A 181 -15.75 -4.75 3.97
N THR A 182 -15.28 -4.78 5.24
CA THR A 182 -13.93 -5.22 5.60
C THR A 182 -13.67 -6.65 5.11
N ARG A 183 -14.58 -7.60 5.35
CA ARG A 183 -14.42 -8.99 4.87
C ARG A 183 -14.33 -9.07 3.36
N HIS A 184 -15.16 -8.33 2.64
CA HIS A 184 -15.11 -8.26 1.18
C HIS A 184 -13.80 -7.67 0.68
N THR A 185 -13.35 -6.58 1.28
CA THR A 185 -12.08 -5.90 0.91
C THR A 185 -10.87 -6.79 1.20
N VAL A 186 -10.85 -7.47 2.34
CA VAL A 186 -9.79 -8.44 2.70
C VAL A 186 -9.72 -9.59 1.67
N ALA A 187 -10.87 -10.17 1.31
CA ALA A 187 -10.93 -11.22 0.28
C ALA A 187 -10.43 -10.71 -1.09
N LEU A 188 -10.79 -9.49 -1.44
CA LEU A 188 -10.35 -8.83 -2.66
C LEU A 188 -8.83 -8.61 -2.65
N ILE A 189 -8.28 -8.03 -1.58
CA ILE A 189 -6.83 -7.80 -1.42
C ILE A 189 -6.08 -9.13 -1.55
N ARG A 190 -6.53 -10.17 -0.83
CA ARG A 190 -5.91 -11.50 -0.88
C ARG A 190 -5.84 -12.05 -2.30
N LYS A 191 -6.95 -11.95 -3.06
CA LYS A 191 -7.03 -12.40 -4.45
C LYS A 191 -6.09 -11.62 -5.37
N LEU A 192 -6.07 -10.29 -5.24
CA LEU A 192 -5.30 -9.40 -6.12
C LEU A 192 -3.80 -9.41 -5.83
N THR A 193 -3.40 -9.80 -4.62
CA THR A 193 -2.00 -9.87 -4.19
C THR A 193 -1.45 -11.29 -4.15
N GLU A 194 -2.20 -12.26 -4.66
CA GLU A 194 -1.72 -13.64 -4.79
C GLU A 194 -0.46 -13.70 -5.67
N GLY A 195 0.60 -14.35 -5.17
CA GLY A 195 1.90 -14.45 -5.85
C GLY A 195 2.70 -13.14 -5.93
N ARG A 196 2.26 -12.06 -5.25
CA ARG A 196 2.94 -10.76 -5.22
C ARG A 196 3.46 -10.45 -3.81
N THR A 197 4.44 -9.58 -3.74
CA THR A 197 4.83 -9.01 -2.45
C THR A 197 3.85 -7.90 -2.08
N MET A 198 3.45 -7.87 -0.81
CA MET A 198 2.55 -6.85 -0.28
C MET A 198 3.09 -6.27 1.04
N VAL A 199 3.00 -4.96 1.20
CA VAL A 199 3.10 -4.29 2.50
C VAL A 199 1.79 -3.60 2.79
N ILE A 200 1.23 -3.87 3.96
CA ILE A 200 -0.01 -3.27 4.43
C ILE A 200 0.21 -2.58 5.77
N ILE A 201 -0.27 -1.35 5.89
CA ILE A 201 -0.44 -0.70 7.19
C ILE A 201 -1.88 -0.91 7.61
N GLU A 202 -2.08 -1.45 8.79
CA GLU A 202 -3.40 -1.66 9.39
C GLU A 202 -3.33 -1.56 10.92
N HIS A 203 -4.45 -1.25 11.51
CA HIS A 203 -4.63 -1.23 12.95
C HIS A 203 -5.64 -2.29 13.44
N ASP A 204 -6.43 -2.86 12.52
CA ASP A 204 -7.32 -3.97 12.80
C ASP A 204 -6.54 -5.29 12.77
N MET A 205 -6.39 -5.91 13.95
CA MET A 205 -5.61 -7.13 14.12
C MET A 205 -6.23 -8.32 13.39
N ASP A 206 -7.56 -8.38 13.25
CA ASP A 206 -8.23 -9.46 12.52
C ASP A 206 -7.87 -9.39 11.02
N VAL A 207 -7.80 -8.19 10.46
CA VAL A 207 -7.35 -7.96 9.09
C VAL A 207 -5.88 -8.35 8.93
N VAL A 208 -5.01 -7.90 9.84
CA VAL A 208 -3.58 -8.21 9.83
C VAL A 208 -3.35 -9.72 9.88
N PHE A 209 -3.97 -10.42 10.84
CA PHE A 209 -3.81 -11.89 11.00
C PHE A 209 -4.39 -12.68 9.84
N SER A 210 -5.37 -12.13 9.12
CA SER A 210 -5.96 -12.78 7.95
C SER A 210 -5.12 -12.64 6.68
N LEU A 211 -4.31 -11.58 6.56
CA LEU A 211 -3.59 -11.25 5.33
C LEU A 211 -2.08 -11.47 5.41
N ALA A 212 -1.45 -11.19 6.56
CA ALA A 212 -0.01 -11.11 6.67
C ALA A 212 0.67 -12.44 6.97
N ASP A 213 1.80 -12.69 6.33
CA ASP A 213 2.73 -13.78 6.64
C ASP A 213 3.72 -13.35 7.74
N ARG A 214 4.07 -12.05 7.76
CA ARG A 214 4.92 -11.41 8.78
C ARG A 214 4.35 -10.08 9.21
N VAL A 215 4.65 -9.70 10.44
CA VAL A 215 4.20 -8.45 11.05
C VAL A 215 5.40 -7.74 11.68
N THR A 216 5.54 -6.45 11.41
CA THR A 216 6.45 -5.55 12.12
C THR A 216 5.64 -4.60 12.99
N VAL A 217 5.98 -4.53 14.26
CA VAL A 217 5.38 -3.59 15.23
C VAL A 217 6.25 -2.36 15.31
N LEU A 218 5.68 -1.21 14.97
CA LEU A 218 6.32 0.10 15.12
C LEU A 218 5.82 0.76 16.42
N HIS A 219 6.74 1.23 17.23
CA HIS A 219 6.46 1.91 18.50
C HIS A 219 7.39 3.11 18.65
N HIS A 220 6.82 4.30 18.82
CA HIS A 220 7.59 5.57 18.93
C HIS A 220 8.67 5.77 17.86
N GLY A 221 8.36 5.39 16.61
CA GLY A 221 9.26 5.55 15.48
C GLY A 221 10.36 4.50 15.35
N GLU A 222 10.36 3.47 16.17
CA GLU A 222 11.32 2.36 16.17
C GLU A 222 10.62 1.01 15.97
N ILE A 223 11.34 0.01 15.47
CA ILE A 223 10.83 -1.36 15.39
C ILE A 223 10.91 -2.01 16.77
N LEU A 224 9.76 -2.33 17.35
CA LEU A 224 9.66 -3.04 18.61
C LEU A 224 9.87 -4.56 18.42
N ALA A 225 9.22 -5.13 17.41
CA ALA A 225 9.30 -6.56 17.11
C ALA A 225 8.98 -6.82 15.64
N THR A 226 9.51 -7.92 15.09
CA THR A 226 9.13 -8.46 13.78
C THR A 226 9.06 -9.97 13.88
N GLY A 227 7.94 -10.56 13.43
CA GLY A 227 7.71 -12.00 13.50
C GLY A 227 6.48 -12.43 12.71
N THR A 228 6.11 -13.69 12.81
CA THR A 228 4.81 -14.19 12.34
C THR A 228 3.67 -13.60 13.18
N PRO A 229 2.43 -13.58 12.65
CA PRO A 229 1.27 -13.11 13.43
C PRO A 229 1.14 -13.78 14.82
N GLY A 230 1.45 -15.09 14.90
CA GLY A 230 1.42 -15.82 16.18
C GLY A 230 2.50 -15.35 17.14
N GLU A 231 3.74 -15.19 16.68
CA GLU A 231 4.87 -14.68 17.50
C GLU A 231 4.60 -13.28 18.01
N ILE A 232 4.05 -12.40 17.17
CA ILE A 232 3.72 -11.02 17.56
C ILE A 232 2.61 -11.00 18.62
N ARG A 233 1.58 -11.85 18.48
CA ARG A 233 0.48 -11.96 19.44
C ARG A 233 0.96 -12.39 20.81
N GLU A 234 1.98 -13.27 20.90
CA GLU A 234 2.52 -13.78 22.15
C GLU A 234 3.66 -12.96 22.72
N ASN A 235 4.19 -11.98 21.97
CA ASN A 235 5.35 -11.18 22.39
C ASN A 235 5.00 -10.29 23.59
N PRO A 236 5.68 -10.43 24.75
CA PRO A 236 5.39 -9.63 25.95
C PRO A 236 5.55 -8.14 25.72
N ALA A 237 6.62 -7.71 25.02
CA ALA A 237 6.86 -6.29 24.76
C ALA A 237 5.75 -5.68 23.88
N VAL A 238 5.18 -6.46 22.97
CA VAL A 238 4.04 -6.03 22.16
C VAL A 238 2.79 -5.94 23.00
N LYS A 239 2.52 -6.93 23.86
CA LYS A 239 1.40 -6.91 24.79
C LYS A 239 1.46 -5.68 25.70
N ASP A 240 2.59 -5.40 26.30
CA ASP A 240 2.80 -4.23 27.17
C ASP A 240 2.61 -2.91 26.40
N ALA A 241 3.14 -2.81 25.19
CA ALA A 241 2.99 -1.62 24.36
C ALA A 241 1.53 -1.37 23.93
N TYR A 242 0.71 -2.41 23.79
CA TYR A 242 -0.70 -2.30 23.40
C TYR A 242 -1.66 -2.27 24.60
N LEU A 243 -1.33 -2.96 25.69
CA LEU A 243 -2.19 -3.09 26.88
C LEU A 243 -1.82 -2.10 27.98
N GLY A 244 -0.57 -1.63 28.05
CA GLY A 244 -0.09 -0.70 29.09
C GLY A 244 -0.68 0.72 29.04
N LYS A 245 -1.67 0.98 28.20
CA LYS A 245 -2.44 2.25 28.15
C LYS A 245 -3.92 2.10 28.52
N ALA A 246 -4.33 0.97 29.07
CA ALA A 246 -5.71 0.80 29.54
C ALA A 246 -5.92 1.27 31.00
N GLU A 247 -4.84 1.70 31.69
CA GLU A 247 -4.92 2.18 33.08
C GLU A 247 -4.12 3.48 33.24
N GLU A 248 -4.64 4.61 32.72
CA GLU A 248 -4.43 5.97 33.25
C GLU A 248 -5.57 6.88 32.78
#